data_7251d94088aec50684a81d79f6e78cc5
#
_entry.id   7251d94088aec50684a81d79f6e78cc5
#
_cell.length_a   1.000
_cell.length_b   1.000
_cell.length_c   1.000
_cell.angle_alpha   90.00
_cell.angle_beta   90.00
_cell.angle_gamma   90.00
#
_symmetry.space_group_name_H-M   'P 1'
#
loop_
_entity.id
_entity.type
_entity.pdbx_description
1 polymer ?
#
loop_
_entity_poly.entity_id
_entity_poly.type
_entity_poly.pdbx_seq_one_letter_code
_entity_poly.pdbx_strand_id
1 'polypeptide(L)'
;YKEDLKNKYDIVQNQARASGADDESMGIIIGFSDRILKSLELYYKADIAESNNIILELVKDIGNNPFAVNSVVNSDAFPGDRTNELQFFRSRLGPPNKAFKAKDMIHLPNSMRSKSGNYRFSIPGNPSMYLANSSYGCWIETGCPAEIDFNVSPVLLEGNQRIFNLAISLRDFRCLNEFEEERVHCWLKLYLLTIATSYVVKEENRTFKSEYIISQSLMMACKKMGYGGIAY
;
A
#
# COMPACT_ATOMS: atom_id res chain seq x y z
N TYR A 1 -3.91 16.34 7.71
CA TYR A 1 -3.85 14.88 7.59
C TYR A 1 -4.07 14.20 8.94
N LYS A 2 -3.24 14.46 9.99
CA LYS A 2 -3.35 13.80 11.29
C LYS A 2 -4.74 13.95 11.91
N GLU A 3 -5.28 15.16 11.96
CA GLU A 3 -6.61 15.43 12.53
C GLU A 3 -7.74 14.76 11.71
N ASP A 4 -7.64 14.79 10.38
CA ASP A 4 -8.63 14.12 9.53
C ASP A 4 -8.56 12.59 9.67
N LEU A 5 -7.36 12.02 9.79
CA LEU A 5 -7.17 10.60 10.06
C LEU A 5 -7.75 10.20 11.41
N LYS A 6 -7.53 11.01 12.45
CA LYS A 6 -8.14 10.81 13.76
C LYS A 6 -9.66 10.79 13.67
N ASN A 7 -10.25 11.79 13.00
CA ASN A 7 -11.71 11.85 12.82
C ASN A 7 -12.26 10.61 12.09
N LYS A 8 -11.54 10.08 11.09
CA LYS A 8 -11.93 8.83 10.42
C LYS A 8 -11.89 7.62 11.37
N TYR A 9 -10.87 7.54 12.21
CA TYR A 9 -10.79 6.47 13.22
C TYR A 9 -11.89 6.59 14.28
N ASP A 10 -12.21 7.80 14.72
CA ASP A 10 -13.34 8.03 15.64
C ASP A 10 -14.67 7.58 15.01
N ILE A 11 -14.88 7.83 13.72
CA ILE A 11 -16.06 7.34 12.97
C ILE A 11 -16.08 5.81 12.95
N VAL A 12 -14.96 5.15 12.63
CA VAL A 12 -14.87 3.68 12.61
C VAL A 12 -15.18 3.10 13.98
N GLN A 13 -14.61 3.65 15.06
CA GLN A 13 -14.88 3.21 16.44
C GLN A 13 -16.35 3.35 16.80
N ASN A 14 -16.97 4.49 16.46
CA ASN A 14 -18.39 4.74 16.76
C ASN A 14 -19.30 3.80 15.96
N GLN A 15 -18.99 3.54 14.70
CA GLN A 15 -19.74 2.59 13.87
C GLN A 15 -19.60 1.16 14.39
N ALA A 16 -18.40 0.74 14.79
CA ALA A 16 -18.17 -0.59 15.35
C ALA A 16 -18.98 -0.79 16.64
N ARG A 17 -18.97 0.18 17.55
CA ARG A 17 -19.80 0.15 18.77
C ARG A 17 -21.29 0.06 18.46
N ALA A 18 -21.78 0.89 17.51
CA ALA A 18 -23.19 0.91 17.11
C ALA A 18 -23.62 -0.41 16.44
N SER A 19 -22.69 -1.12 15.81
CA SER A 19 -22.92 -2.42 15.18
C SER A 19 -22.79 -3.60 16.15
N GLY A 20 -22.48 -3.36 17.43
CA GLY A 20 -22.37 -4.41 18.44
C GLY A 20 -21.05 -5.21 18.36
N ALA A 21 -19.98 -4.56 17.94
CA ALA A 21 -18.64 -5.20 17.96
C ALA A 21 -18.27 -5.62 19.38
N ASP A 22 -17.70 -6.81 19.52
CA ASP A 22 -17.23 -7.35 20.79
C ASP A 22 -16.05 -6.55 21.37
N ASP A 23 -15.73 -6.79 22.65
CA ASP A 23 -14.70 -6.06 23.37
C ASP A 23 -13.31 -6.29 22.76
N GLU A 24 -13.02 -7.47 22.20
CA GLU A 24 -11.74 -7.79 21.59
C GLU A 24 -11.56 -7.03 20.26
N SER A 25 -12.54 -7.08 19.39
CA SER A 25 -12.57 -6.29 18.14
C SER A 25 -12.44 -4.79 18.41
N MET A 26 -13.13 -4.29 19.45
CA MET A 26 -13.02 -2.89 19.87
C MET A 26 -11.61 -2.56 20.38
N GLY A 27 -11.01 -3.45 21.17
CA GLY A 27 -9.63 -3.32 21.64
C GLY A 27 -8.63 -3.22 20.50
N ILE A 28 -8.80 -4.05 19.45
CA ILE A 28 -7.98 -4.00 18.24
C ILE A 28 -8.14 -2.67 17.51
N ILE A 29 -9.38 -2.24 17.27
CA ILE A 29 -9.65 -0.99 16.54
C ILE A 29 -9.00 0.20 17.27
N ILE A 30 -9.22 0.32 18.57
CA ILE A 30 -8.68 1.43 19.37
C ILE A 30 -7.16 1.35 19.44
N GLY A 31 -6.62 0.22 19.89
CA GLY A 31 -5.18 0.07 20.10
C GLY A 31 -4.36 0.22 18.83
N PHE A 32 -4.87 -0.28 17.69
CA PHE A 32 -4.17 -0.19 16.42
C PHE A 32 -4.21 1.23 15.84
N SER A 33 -5.38 1.89 15.89
CA SER A 33 -5.53 3.27 15.44
C SER A 33 -4.69 4.25 16.28
N ASP A 34 -4.67 4.08 17.61
CA ASP A 34 -3.87 4.91 18.52
C ASP A 34 -2.37 4.78 18.23
N ARG A 35 -1.87 3.58 17.95
CA ARG A 35 -0.46 3.34 17.57
C ARG A 35 -0.12 4.03 16.25
N ILE A 36 -1.01 4.02 15.23
CA ILE A 36 -0.79 4.73 13.97
C ILE A 36 -0.74 6.25 14.22
N LEU A 37 -1.67 6.80 15.00
CA LEU A 37 -1.68 8.23 15.35
C LEU A 37 -0.44 8.63 16.17
N LYS A 38 0.01 7.76 17.07
CA LYS A 38 1.24 7.96 17.84
C LYS A 38 2.49 7.99 16.95
N SER A 39 2.56 7.10 15.95
CA SER A 39 3.64 7.12 14.97
C SER A 39 3.71 8.47 14.26
N LEU A 40 2.57 9.03 13.81
CA LEU A 40 2.53 10.37 13.19
C LEU A 40 2.97 11.48 14.16
N GLU A 41 2.55 11.40 15.42
CA GLU A 41 2.96 12.38 16.44
C GLU A 41 4.47 12.39 16.64
N LEU A 42 5.09 11.22 16.73
CA LEU A 42 6.54 11.09 16.85
C LEU A 42 7.28 11.59 15.61
N TYR A 43 6.76 11.28 14.43
CA TYR A 43 7.32 11.82 13.19
C TYR A 43 7.36 13.36 13.19
N TYR A 44 6.24 14.01 13.58
CA TYR A 44 6.18 15.47 13.67
C TYR A 44 7.07 16.07 14.77
N LYS A 45 7.47 15.28 15.77
CA LYS A 45 8.46 15.65 16.80
C LYS A 45 9.90 15.31 16.38
N ALA A 46 10.12 14.93 15.11
CA ALA A 46 11.41 14.50 14.55
C ALA A 46 11.97 13.19 15.14
N ASP A 47 11.16 12.44 15.91
CA ASP A 47 11.50 11.09 16.35
C ASP A 47 11.10 10.05 15.29
N ILE A 48 11.80 10.13 14.14
CA ILE A 48 11.49 9.32 12.96
C ILE A 48 11.81 7.83 13.19
N ALA A 49 12.84 7.56 13.98
CA ALA A 49 13.25 6.19 14.28
C ALA A 49 12.15 5.44 15.03
N GLU A 50 11.63 6.03 16.11
CA GLU A 50 10.57 5.40 16.90
C GLU A 50 9.23 5.41 16.15
N SER A 51 8.92 6.45 15.39
CA SER A 51 7.78 6.46 14.47
C SER A 51 7.77 5.25 13.55
N ASN A 52 8.90 4.97 12.88
CA ASN A 52 9.04 3.82 12.00
C ASN A 52 9.00 2.48 12.75
N ASN A 53 9.52 2.44 13.98
CA ASN A 53 9.50 1.24 14.83
C ASN A 53 8.06 0.86 15.18
N ILE A 54 7.21 1.81 15.53
CA ILE A 54 5.78 1.55 15.79
C ILE A 54 5.12 0.89 14.57
N ILE A 55 5.34 1.40 13.37
CA ILE A 55 4.76 0.81 12.15
C ILE A 55 5.32 -0.59 11.88
N LEU A 56 6.61 -0.81 12.15
CA LEU A 56 7.19 -2.14 12.05
C LEU A 56 6.53 -3.14 13.00
N GLU A 57 6.28 -2.74 14.26
CA GLU A 57 5.60 -3.60 15.23
C GLU A 57 4.14 -3.86 14.82
N LEU A 58 3.44 -2.89 14.22
CA LEU A 58 2.09 -3.11 13.67
C LEU A 58 2.11 -4.16 12.54
N VAL A 59 3.11 -4.12 11.66
CA VAL A 59 3.27 -5.13 10.60
C VAL A 59 3.61 -6.50 11.18
N LYS A 60 4.41 -6.56 12.24
CA LYS A 60 4.69 -7.81 12.96
C LYS A 60 3.44 -8.39 13.64
N ASP A 61 2.58 -7.54 14.22
CA ASP A 61 1.32 -7.96 14.85
C ASP A 61 0.33 -8.56 13.84
N ILE A 62 0.39 -8.13 12.59
CA ILE A 62 -0.35 -8.75 11.48
C ILE A 62 0.31 -10.09 11.11
N GLY A 63 1.63 -10.15 11.23
CA GLY A 63 2.42 -11.35 11.03
C GLY A 63 2.36 -11.89 9.61
N ASN A 64 2.47 -13.23 9.52
CA ASN A 64 2.41 -13.96 8.26
C ASN A 64 1.01 -14.51 7.98
N ASN A 65 -0.03 -13.85 8.47
CA ASN A 65 -1.39 -14.25 8.20
C ASN A 65 -1.62 -14.34 6.67
N PRO A 66 -2.09 -15.48 6.14
CA PRO A 66 -2.27 -15.67 4.70
C PRO A 66 -3.21 -14.65 4.04
N PHE A 67 -4.08 -14.03 4.83
CA PHE A 67 -4.97 -12.97 4.37
C PHE A 67 -4.23 -11.64 4.12
N ALA A 68 -3.20 -11.36 4.92
CA ALA A 68 -2.40 -10.14 4.82
C ALA A 68 -1.17 -10.29 3.93
N VAL A 69 -0.60 -11.50 3.85
CA VAL A 69 0.64 -11.74 3.11
C VAL A 69 0.43 -12.90 2.14
N ASN A 70 0.34 -12.57 0.87
CA ASN A 70 0.13 -13.53 -0.20
C ASN A 70 1.42 -13.77 -0.98
N SER A 71 1.62 -15.02 -1.44
CA SER A 71 2.60 -15.25 -2.50
C SER A 71 2.00 -14.80 -3.84
N VAL A 72 2.84 -14.27 -4.72
CA VAL A 72 2.42 -13.83 -6.07
C VAL A 72 1.74 -14.98 -6.84
N VAL A 73 2.14 -16.22 -6.59
CA VAL A 73 1.66 -17.41 -7.30
C VAL A 73 0.27 -17.89 -6.84
N ASN A 74 -0.15 -17.59 -5.60
CA ASN A 74 -1.36 -18.18 -5.00
C ASN A 74 -2.40 -17.14 -4.56
N SER A 75 -2.32 -15.92 -5.08
CA SER A 75 -3.12 -14.81 -4.55
C SER A 75 -4.42 -14.64 -5.30
N ASP A 76 -5.55 -14.85 -4.62
CA ASP A 76 -6.88 -14.39 -5.05
C ASP A 76 -6.99 -12.85 -5.04
N ALA A 77 -6.04 -12.16 -4.42
CA ALA A 77 -5.98 -10.69 -4.39
C ALA A 77 -5.59 -10.07 -5.74
N PHE A 78 -5.03 -10.85 -6.64
CA PHE A 78 -4.67 -10.41 -7.99
C PHE A 78 -5.59 -11.09 -9.00
N PRO A 79 -6.70 -10.46 -9.41
CA PRO A 79 -7.59 -11.02 -10.42
C PRO A 79 -6.85 -11.06 -11.77
N GLY A 80 -6.41 -12.22 -12.15
CA GLY A 80 -5.80 -12.54 -13.42
C GLY A 80 -6.03 -14.01 -13.73
N ASP A 81 -5.84 -14.40 -14.98
CA ASP A 81 -5.94 -15.79 -15.37
C ASP A 81 -4.93 -16.59 -14.54
N ARG A 82 -5.37 -17.68 -13.92
CA ARG A 82 -4.63 -18.52 -12.96
C ARG A 82 -3.49 -19.33 -13.60
N THR A 83 -2.85 -18.77 -14.59
CA THR A 83 -1.57 -19.27 -15.08
C THR A 83 -0.49 -18.92 -14.06
N ASN A 84 0.50 -19.76 -13.88
CA ASN A 84 1.58 -19.63 -12.90
C ASN A 84 2.40 -18.34 -13.00
N GLU A 85 2.00 -17.37 -13.81
CA GLU A 85 2.66 -16.11 -14.09
C GLU A 85 1.66 -14.96 -13.92
N LEU A 86 1.85 -14.15 -12.87
CA LEU A 86 1.08 -12.94 -12.70
C LEU A 86 1.65 -11.85 -13.60
N GLN A 87 0.87 -11.48 -14.58
CA GLN A 87 1.17 -10.39 -15.50
C GLN A 87 0.69 -9.07 -14.88
N PHE A 88 1.64 -8.17 -14.69
CA PHE A 88 1.38 -6.78 -14.36
C PHE A 88 1.74 -5.87 -15.52
N PHE A 89 1.41 -4.60 -15.39
CA PHE A 89 1.69 -3.60 -16.39
C PHE A 89 2.42 -2.43 -15.77
N ARG A 90 3.36 -1.87 -16.53
CA ARG A 90 4.04 -0.64 -16.19
C ARG A 90 3.94 0.34 -17.35
N SER A 91 3.64 1.61 -17.03
CA SER A 91 3.61 2.67 -18.02
C SER A 91 4.74 3.68 -17.84
N ARG A 92 5.07 4.34 -18.92
CA ARG A 92 5.88 5.55 -18.96
C ARG A 92 5.34 6.53 -19.99
N LEU A 93 5.33 7.80 -19.63
CA LEU A 93 5.09 8.88 -20.58
C LEU A 93 6.37 9.19 -21.35
N GLY A 94 6.25 9.47 -22.62
CA GLY A 94 7.36 9.82 -23.48
C GLY A 94 6.90 10.60 -24.68
N PRO A 95 7.79 11.37 -25.33
CA PRO A 95 7.43 12.11 -26.51
C PRO A 95 7.00 11.16 -27.64
N PRO A 96 6.13 11.64 -28.55
CA PRO A 96 5.72 10.88 -29.73
C PRO A 96 6.92 10.27 -30.45
N ASN A 97 6.80 9.04 -30.89
CA ASN A 97 7.83 8.29 -31.60
C ASN A 97 9.07 7.85 -30.78
N LYS A 98 9.04 7.96 -29.46
CA LYS A 98 10.09 7.38 -28.62
C LYS A 98 9.70 5.98 -28.18
N ALA A 99 10.32 4.97 -28.78
CA ALA A 99 10.24 3.60 -28.25
C ALA A 99 11.12 3.44 -27.03
N PHE A 100 10.54 3.00 -25.91
CA PHE A 100 11.30 2.61 -24.71
C PHE A 100 11.83 1.19 -24.87
N LYS A 101 13.09 0.98 -24.51
CA LYS A 101 13.67 -0.36 -24.41
C LYS A 101 13.21 -1.03 -23.11
N ALA A 102 13.27 -2.37 -23.04
CA ALA A 102 12.90 -3.12 -21.84
C ALA A 102 13.59 -2.58 -20.56
N LYS A 103 14.88 -2.25 -20.64
CA LYS A 103 15.65 -1.64 -19.53
C LYS A 103 15.09 -0.29 -19.04
N ASP A 104 14.39 0.44 -19.91
CA ASP A 104 13.81 1.74 -19.58
C ASP A 104 12.44 1.55 -18.89
N MET A 105 11.81 0.37 -19.03
CA MET A 105 10.52 0.04 -18.44
C MET A 105 10.64 -0.66 -17.07
N ILE A 106 11.85 -1.03 -16.65
CA ILE A 106 12.12 -1.62 -15.33
C ILE A 106 12.46 -0.54 -14.30
N HIS A 107 13.01 -0.95 -13.18
CA HIS A 107 13.39 -0.11 -12.05
C HIS A 107 14.35 1.04 -12.45
N LEU A 108 14.20 2.19 -11.79
CA LEU A 108 15.10 3.32 -12.00
C LEU A 108 16.53 2.94 -11.58
N PRO A 109 17.55 3.10 -12.46
CA PRO A 109 18.92 2.79 -12.12
C PRO A 109 19.45 3.60 -10.92
N ASN A 110 20.32 3.01 -10.13
CA ASN A 110 20.90 3.67 -8.95
C ASN A 110 21.60 5.01 -9.29
N SER A 111 22.21 5.12 -10.47
CA SER A 111 22.83 6.36 -10.97
C SER A 111 21.84 7.49 -11.20
N MET A 112 20.55 7.18 -11.26
CA MET A 112 19.47 8.16 -11.49
C MET A 112 18.61 8.41 -10.24
N ARG A 113 19.05 7.99 -9.06
CA ARG A 113 18.31 8.15 -7.80
C ARG A 113 17.90 9.59 -7.49
N SER A 114 18.71 10.56 -7.89
CA SER A 114 18.40 11.99 -7.73
C SER A 114 17.15 12.44 -8.50
N LYS A 115 16.71 11.66 -9.49
CA LYS A 115 15.47 11.89 -10.25
C LYS A 115 14.23 11.22 -9.64
N SER A 116 14.42 10.47 -8.55
CA SER A 116 13.32 9.82 -7.84
C SER A 116 12.51 10.86 -7.07
N GLY A 117 11.23 10.97 -7.41
CA GLY A 117 10.29 11.82 -6.69
C GLY A 117 9.87 11.26 -5.34
N ASN A 118 9.04 12.03 -4.64
CA ASN A 118 8.39 11.65 -3.40
C ASN A 118 7.02 11.04 -3.71
N TYR A 119 6.91 9.71 -3.67
CA TYR A 119 5.69 8.96 -3.97
C TYR A 119 5.18 8.22 -2.74
N ARG A 120 3.95 7.73 -2.80
CA ARG A 120 3.25 7.09 -1.68
C ARG A 120 4.07 6.00 -0.99
N PHE A 121 4.60 5.03 -1.73
CA PHE A 121 5.43 3.93 -1.22
C PHE A 121 6.89 4.02 -1.69
N SER A 122 7.40 5.24 -1.88
CA SER A 122 8.80 5.50 -2.23
C SER A 122 9.30 6.73 -1.50
N ILE A 123 10.43 6.60 -0.83
CA ILE A 123 11.15 7.77 -0.30
C ILE A 123 12.09 8.34 -1.36
N PRO A 124 12.38 9.65 -1.35
CA PRO A 124 13.34 10.26 -2.25
C PRO A 124 14.68 9.51 -2.24
N GLY A 125 15.19 9.20 -3.41
CA GLY A 125 16.44 8.43 -3.57
C GLY A 125 16.31 6.91 -3.44
N ASN A 126 15.14 6.38 -3.06
CA ASN A 126 14.87 4.95 -3.00
C ASN A 126 13.52 4.62 -3.66
N PRO A 127 13.46 4.65 -4.99
CA PRO A 127 12.21 4.47 -5.72
C PRO A 127 11.73 3.02 -5.66
N SER A 128 10.43 2.82 -5.49
CA SER A 128 9.76 1.55 -5.72
C SER A 128 9.31 1.44 -7.18
N MET A 129 9.15 0.22 -7.67
CA MET A 129 8.55 -0.02 -8.97
C MET A 129 7.03 -0.13 -8.80
N TYR A 130 6.30 0.78 -9.45
CA TYR A 130 4.84 0.77 -9.46
C TYR A 130 4.34 -0.03 -10.65
N LEU A 131 3.41 -0.93 -10.38
CA LEU A 131 2.79 -1.81 -11.35
C LEU A 131 1.28 -1.77 -11.17
N ALA A 132 0.53 -1.88 -12.25
CA ALA A 132 -0.91 -2.04 -12.24
C ALA A 132 -1.31 -3.45 -12.73
N ASN A 133 -2.48 -3.89 -12.36
CA ASN A 133 -3.06 -5.17 -12.81
C ASN A 133 -3.62 -5.11 -14.25
N SER A 134 -3.67 -3.91 -14.84
CA SER A 134 -4.13 -3.71 -16.22
C SER A 134 -3.43 -2.53 -16.88
N SER A 135 -3.36 -2.54 -18.21
CA SER A 135 -2.89 -1.38 -19.00
C SER A 135 -3.79 -0.16 -18.80
N TYR A 136 -5.10 -0.37 -18.62
CA TYR A 136 -6.06 0.69 -18.32
C TYR A 136 -5.79 1.33 -16.94
N GLY A 137 -5.48 0.52 -15.91
CA GLY A 137 -5.04 1.03 -14.61
C GLY A 137 -3.80 1.90 -14.71
N CYS A 138 -2.81 1.47 -15.50
CA CYS A 138 -1.63 2.29 -15.80
C CYS A 138 -1.99 3.63 -16.45
N TRP A 139 -2.94 3.66 -17.37
CA TRP A 139 -3.37 4.86 -18.06
C TRP A 139 -4.04 5.86 -17.11
N ILE A 140 -4.93 5.37 -16.21
CA ILE A 140 -5.54 6.20 -15.17
C ILE A 140 -4.48 6.77 -14.22
N GLU A 141 -3.58 5.93 -13.71
CA GLU A 141 -2.52 6.32 -12.76
C GLU A 141 -1.54 7.36 -13.34
N THR A 142 -1.39 7.38 -14.66
CA THR A 142 -0.56 8.39 -15.34
C THR A 142 -1.32 9.65 -15.74
N GLY A 143 -2.57 9.81 -15.30
CA GLY A 143 -3.37 11.02 -15.51
C GLY A 143 -4.08 11.06 -16.85
N CYS A 144 -4.45 9.91 -17.42
CA CYS A 144 -5.19 9.78 -18.67
C CYS A 144 -4.50 10.52 -19.84
N PRO A 145 -3.21 10.26 -20.12
CA PRO A 145 -2.47 10.95 -21.15
C PRO A 145 -3.02 10.67 -22.55
N ALA A 146 -2.59 11.48 -23.54
CA ALA A 146 -2.85 11.17 -24.94
C ALA A 146 -2.19 9.83 -25.31
N GLU A 147 -2.87 9.05 -26.13
CA GLU A 147 -2.43 7.70 -26.50
C GLU A 147 -1.02 7.69 -27.12
N ILE A 148 -0.69 8.71 -27.88
CA ILE A 148 0.61 8.86 -28.54
C ILE A 148 1.79 9.06 -27.57
N ASP A 149 1.52 9.55 -26.36
CA ASP A 149 2.51 9.78 -25.30
C ASP A 149 2.57 8.62 -24.29
N PHE A 150 1.65 7.65 -24.40
CA PHE A 150 1.48 6.57 -23.46
C PHE A 150 2.20 5.30 -23.91
N ASN A 151 3.18 4.87 -23.14
CA ASN A 151 3.89 3.61 -23.37
C ASN A 151 3.58 2.67 -22.22
N VAL A 152 3.16 1.45 -22.52
CA VAL A 152 2.87 0.39 -21.55
C VAL A 152 3.63 -0.87 -21.92
N SER A 153 4.11 -1.57 -20.91
CA SER A 153 4.80 -2.85 -21.07
C SER A 153 4.24 -3.85 -20.07
N PRO A 154 3.99 -5.10 -20.46
CA PRO A 154 3.74 -6.17 -19.52
C PRO A 154 5.01 -6.46 -18.71
N VAL A 155 4.83 -6.81 -17.45
CA VAL A 155 5.88 -7.18 -16.50
C VAL A 155 5.45 -8.48 -15.84
N LEU A 156 6.27 -9.50 -15.96
CA LEU A 156 6.09 -10.76 -15.24
C LEU A 156 6.86 -10.68 -13.93
N LEU A 157 6.20 -11.02 -12.83
CA LEU A 157 6.88 -11.20 -11.54
C LEU A 157 7.22 -12.67 -11.38
N GLU A 158 8.51 -12.95 -11.34
CA GLU A 158 9.03 -14.29 -11.13
C GLU A 158 9.18 -14.61 -9.64
N GLY A 159 8.95 -15.87 -9.30
CA GLY A 159 9.25 -16.44 -7.99
C GLY A 159 8.17 -16.24 -6.93
N ASN A 160 8.41 -16.84 -5.76
CA ASN A 160 7.54 -16.79 -4.58
C ASN A 160 7.74 -15.47 -3.81
N GLN A 161 7.49 -14.35 -4.47
CA GLN A 161 7.52 -13.03 -3.82
C GLN A 161 6.35 -12.94 -2.84
N ARG A 162 6.65 -12.62 -1.59
CA ARG A 162 5.63 -12.37 -0.57
C ARG A 162 5.20 -10.92 -0.66
N ILE A 163 3.92 -10.71 -0.91
CA ILE A 163 3.33 -9.37 -1.08
C ILE A 163 2.44 -9.06 0.12
N PHE A 164 2.66 -7.90 0.74
CA PHE A 164 1.79 -7.38 1.78
C PHE A 164 0.54 -6.77 1.15
N ASN A 165 -0.64 -7.26 1.53
CA ASN A 165 -1.89 -6.92 0.87
C ASN A 165 -2.68 -5.86 1.63
N LEU A 166 -2.78 -4.64 1.09
CA LEU A 166 -3.71 -3.60 1.51
C LEU A 166 -4.91 -3.45 0.56
N ALA A 167 -4.93 -4.19 -0.56
CA ALA A 167 -6.02 -4.17 -1.52
C ALA A 167 -7.21 -4.99 -1.01
N ILE A 168 -7.67 -4.70 0.22
CA ILE A 168 -8.85 -5.33 0.82
C ILE A 168 -10.12 -4.72 0.25
N SER A 169 -11.11 -5.54 -0.01
CA SER A 169 -12.39 -5.10 -0.55
C SER A 169 -13.55 -5.28 0.46
N LEU A 170 -14.63 -4.51 0.27
CA LEU A 170 -15.87 -4.73 1.02
C LEU A 170 -16.48 -6.12 0.75
N ARG A 171 -16.14 -6.75 -0.36
CA ARG A 171 -16.56 -8.12 -0.66
C ARG A 171 -15.89 -9.10 0.29
N ASP A 172 -14.60 -8.90 0.57
CA ASP A 172 -13.87 -9.72 1.53
C ASP A 172 -14.48 -9.62 2.93
N PHE A 173 -14.95 -8.40 3.30
CA PHE A 173 -15.65 -8.18 4.56
C PHE A 173 -16.99 -8.93 4.64
N ARG A 174 -17.78 -8.96 3.57
CA ARG A 174 -19.07 -9.68 3.56
C ARG A 174 -18.93 -11.19 3.74
N CYS A 175 -17.79 -11.72 3.36
CA CYS A 175 -17.48 -13.13 3.52
C CYS A 175 -16.94 -13.48 4.92
N LEU A 176 -16.64 -12.48 5.78
CA LEU A 176 -16.06 -12.71 7.11
C LEU A 176 -17.02 -13.36 8.10
N ASN A 177 -18.35 -13.26 7.89
CA ASN A 177 -19.34 -13.88 8.78
C ASN A 177 -19.26 -15.44 8.83
N GLU A 178 -18.48 -16.04 7.94
CA GLU A 178 -18.25 -17.49 7.86
C GLU A 178 -16.84 -17.90 8.31
N PHE A 179 -16.01 -16.92 8.77
CA PHE A 179 -14.58 -17.14 9.01
C PHE A 179 -14.19 -17.04 10.48
N GLU A 180 -13.08 -17.69 10.78
CA GLU A 180 -12.41 -17.69 12.06
C GLU A 180 -12.11 -16.25 12.55
N GLU A 181 -12.28 -16.01 13.83
CA GLU A 181 -12.07 -14.75 14.55
C GLU A 181 -10.72 -14.08 14.19
N GLU A 182 -9.65 -14.88 14.07
CA GLU A 182 -8.32 -14.41 13.67
C GLU A 182 -8.30 -13.70 12.30
N ARG A 183 -9.15 -14.10 11.35
CA ARG A 183 -9.27 -13.45 10.04
C ARG A 183 -9.97 -12.11 10.15
N VAL A 184 -11.00 -12.01 10.99
CA VAL A 184 -11.70 -10.75 11.28
C VAL A 184 -10.71 -9.74 11.88
N HIS A 185 -9.95 -10.16 12.88
CA HIS A 185 -8.95 -9.33 13.54
C HIS A 185 -7.84 -8.87 12.58
N CYS A 186 -7.35 -9.76 11.72
CA CYS A 186 -6.40 -9.40 10.68
C CYS A 186 -6.98 -8.37 9.70
N TRP A 187 -8.22 -8.57 9.27
CA TRP A 187 -8.91 -7.65 8.37
C TRP A 187 -9.08 -6.26 9.00
N LEU A 188 -9.49 -6.18 10.26
CA LEU A 188 -9.62 -4.90 11.00
C LEU A 188 -8.30 -4.13 11.01
N LYS A 189 -7.18 -4.80 11.32
CA LYS A 189 -5.84 -4.20 11.31
C LYS A 189 -5.46 -3.67 9.92
N LEU A 190 -5.70 -4.47 8.87
CA LEU A 190 -5.45 -4.05 7.48
C LEU A 190 -6.33 -2.88 7.06
N TYR A 191 -7.60 -2.89 7.46
CA TYR A 191 -8.53 -1.80 7.15
C TYR A 191 -8.07 -0.46 7.73
N LEU A 192 -7.60 -0.45 8.98
CA LEU A 192 -7.07 0.76 9.62
C LEU A 192 -5.80 1.27 8.91
N LEU A 193 -4.90 0.37 8.47
CA LEU A 193 -3.75 0.74 7.64
C LEU A 193 -4.18 1.28 6.28
N THR A 194 -5.17 0.66 5.65
CA THR A 194 -5.70 1.12 4.36
C THR A 194 -6.25 2.54 4.47
N ILE A 195 -7.02 2.85 5.52
CA ILE A 195 -7.48 4.22 5.78
C ILE A 195 -6.30 5.19 5.87
N ALA A 196 -5.24 4.84 6.61
CA ALA A 196 -4.08 5.72 6.80
C ALA A 196 -3.26 5.93 5.52
N THR A 197 -3.25 4.94 4.62
CA THR A 197 -2.41 4.95 3.41
C THR A 197 -3.13 5.38 2.14
N SER A 198 -4.48 5.52 2.16
CA SER A 198 -5.30 5.82 0.96
C SER A 198 -5.56 7.30 0.72
N TYR A 199 -4.91 8.20 1.45
CA TYR A 199 -5.11 9.63 1.29
C TYR A 199 -4.63 10.14 -0.06
N VAL A 200 -5.46 10.95 -0.72
CA VAL A 200 -5.09 11.67 -1.94
C VAL A 200 -4.37 12.96 -1.57
N VAL A 201 -3.23 13.20 -2.19
CA VAL A 201 -2.50 14.46 -2.05
C VAL A 201 -3.18 15.51 -2.92
N LYS A 202 -3.69 16.57 -2.29
CA LYS A 202 -4.40 17.66 -3.01
C LYS A 202 -3.46 18.57 -3.81
N GLU A 203 -2.22 18.74 -3.31
CA GLU A 203 -1.21 19.61 -3.90
C GLU A 203 0.02 18.78 -4.27
N GLU A 204 0.07 18.29 -5.51
CA GLU A 204 1.11 17.38 -5.96
C GLU A 204 2.53 17.99 -5.93
N ASN A 205 2.64 19.29 -6.08
CA ASN A 205 3.92 20.01 -6.14
C ASN A 205 4.57 20.26 -4.77
N ARG A 206 3.91 19.87 -3.65
CA ARG A 206 4.51 20.01 -2.32
C ARG A 206 5.72 19.08 -2.17
N THR A 207 6.81 19.63 -1.64
CA THR A 207 8.00 18.82 -1.31
C THR A 207 7.70 17.81 -0.20
N PHE A 208 7.02 18.26 0.87
CA PHE A 208 6.60 17.40 1.97
C PHE A 208 5.13 17.02 1.83
N LYS A 209 4.87 15.72 1.84
CA LYS A 209 3.53 15.13 1.74
C LYS A 209 3.25 14.33 3.00
N SER A 210 2.55 14.96 3.95
CA SER A 210 2.19 14.33 5.23
C SER A 210 1.39 13.04 5.06
N GLU A 211 0.62 12.95 3.99
CA GLU A 211 -0.21 11.82 3.61
C GLU A 211 0.61 10.55 3.26
N TYR A 212 1.90 10.73 3.01
CA TYR A 212 2.80 9.62 2.65
C TYR A 212 3.63 9.08 3.81
N ILE A 213 3.59 9.72 5.00
CA ILE A 213 4.39 9.29 6.15
C ILE A 213 4.14 7.82 6.48
N ILE A 214 2.88 7.45 6.71
CA ILE A 214 2.54 6.08 7.09
C ILE A 214 2.83 5.10 5.95
N SER A 215 2.52 5.46 4.70
CA SER A 215 2.79 4.59 3.54
C SER A 215 4.28 4.32 3.35
N GLN A 216 5.12 5.33 3.56
CA GLN A 216 6.58 5.18 3.45
C GLN A 216 7.17 4.40 4.62
N SER A 217 6.67 4.62 5.84
CA SER A 217 7.04 3.82 7.01
C SER A 217 6.62 2.36 6.84
N LEU A 218 5.43 2.12 6.28
CA LEU A 218 4.95 0.77 5.97
C LEU A 218 5.83 0.08 4.91
N MET A 219 6.22 0.79 3.86
CA MET A 219 7.15 0.26 2.84
C MET A 219 8.48 -0.17 3.48
N MET A 220 9.04 0.64 4.38
CA MET A 220 10.26 0.30 5.10
C MET A 220 10.07 -0.91 6.03
N ALA A 221 8.94 -1.00 6.72
CA ALA A 221 8.59 -2.13 7.56
C ALA A 221 8.46 -3.42 6.74
N CYS A 222 7.74 -3.38 5.62
CA CYS A 222 7.58 -4.50 4.70
C CYS A 222 8.93 -5.00 4.17
N LYS A 223 9.83 -4.08 3.80
CA LYS A 223 11.20 -4.45 3.38
C LYS A 223 11.98 -5.13 4.50
N LYS A 224 11.88 -4.66 5.75
CA LYS A 224 12.50 -5.31 6.92
C LYS A 224 11.94 -6.72 7.18
N MET A 225 10.66 -6.93 6.90
CA MET A 225 9.99 -8.24 7.01
C MET A 225 10.29 -9.18 5.83
N GLY A 226 11.07 -8.74 4.85
CA GLY A 226 11.41 -9.53 3.67
C GLY A 226 10.26 -9.65 2.67
N TYR A 227 9.30 -8.73 2.68
CA TYR A 227 8.25 -8.68 1.68
C TYR A 227 8.76 -8.03 0.40
N GLY A 228 8.40 -8.61 -0.76
CA GLY A 228 8.83 -8.15 -2.08
C GLY A 228 8.04 -6.95 -2.59
N GLY A 229 6.86 -6.67 -2.02
CA GLY A 229 6.01 -5.56 -2.44
C GLY A 229 4.79 -5.36 -1.56
N ILE A 230 4.00 -4.34 -1.93
CA ILE A 230 2.72 -4.00 -1.31
C ILE A 230 1.69 -3.90 -2.43
N ALA A 231 0.57 -4.63 -2.29
CA ALA A 231 -0.62 -4.44 -3.11
C ALA A 231 -1.56 -3.44 -2.42
N TYR A 232 -2.13 -2.45 -3.17
CA TYR A 232 -3.01 -1.41 -2.62
C TYR A 232 -4.00 -0.90 -3.66
#